data_a01cfe6626a6b01faf2d52ac00b18d1a
#
_entry.id   a01cfe6626a6b01faf2d52ac00b18d1a
#
_cell.length_a   1.000
_cell.length_b   1.000
_cell.length_c   1.000
_cell.angle_alpha   90.00
_cell.angle_beta   90.00
_cell.angle_gamma   90.00
#
_symmetry.space_group_name_H-M   'P 1'
#
loop_
_entity.id
_entity.type
_entity.pdbx_description
1 polymer ?
#
loop_
_entity_poly.entity_id
_entity_poly.type
_entity_poly.pdbx_seq_one_letter_code
_entity_poly.pdbx_strand_id
1 'polypeptide(L)'
;MAYQAIHVTNPIQFILAMWAIFCLFFRQYTVLAILSLCTMAAVATAFTASLRTTERIIVIKEVQAKIPPVETFGEATAPPMVGIESQFVKDVVDDRAPAAAPMAPKSEMTTKAYIAKFAGIARNDMQKFGVPASISLAQGLIESRAGNSSLAVKNNNHFGMKCFSKNCRKGHCTNFTDDTHKDFFLKFGNAKSSWDAHAKLVTSGRYAKLKKYGRDYRRWAIGLKSVGYATDRTYAEKLIGIIERYDLHQYDR
;
A
#
# COMPACT_ATOMS: atom_id res chain seq x y z
N MET A 1 55.23 51.49 -25.88
CA MET A 1 53.89 51.05 -25.47
C MET A 1 53.14 52.24 -24.94
N ALA A 2 52.21 52.79 -25.71
CA ALA A 2 51.51 54.04 -25.38
C ALA A 2 50.30 53.71 -24.49
N TYR A 3 50.32 54.18 -23.25
CA TYR A 3 49.14 54.22 -22.40
C TYR A 3 48.23 55.34 -22.88
N GLN A 4 47.14 55.01 -23.55
CA GLN A 4 46.06 55.96 -23.77
C GLN A 4 45.30 56.17 -22.48
N ALA A 5 45.45 57.35 -21.93
CA ALA A 5 44.65 57.82 -20.79
C ALA A 5 43.22 58.06 -21.28
N ILE A 6 42.29 57.28 -20.79
CA ILE A 6 40.86 57.48 -21.01
C ILE A 6 40.46 58.72 -20.22
N HIS A 7 40.31 59.86 -20.90
CA HIS A 7 39.75 61.10 -20.32
C HIS A 7 38.24 60.89 -20.10
N VAL A 8 37.85 60.55 -18.90
CA VAL A 8 36.44 60.55 -18.50
C VAL A 8 36.02 62.00 -18.29
N THR A 9 35.43 62.60 -19.30
CA THR A 9 35.05 64.01 -19.30
C THR A 9 33.70 64.34 -18.65
N ASN A 10 32.99 63.32 -18.10
CA ASN A 10 31.71 63.58 -17.49
C ASN A 10 31.53 62.70 -16.21
N PRO A 11 31.47 63.32 -15.01
CA PRO A 11 31.32 62.62 -13.74
C PRO A 11 30.05 61.73 -13.67
N ILE A 12 29.00 62.08 -14.42
CA ILE A 12 27.77 61.34 -14.48
C ILE A 12 27.99 59.99 -15.18
N GLN A 13 28.76 59.92 -16.26
CA GLN A 13 29.09 58.67 -16.96
C GLN A 13 29.92 57.72 -16.10
N PHE A 14 30.82 58.25 -15.27
CA PHE A 14 31.60 57.45 -14.33
C PHE A 14 30.72 56.83 -13.25
N ILE A 15 29.79 57.59 -12.69
CA ILE A 15 28.83 57.09 -11.68
C ILE A 15 27.93 56.00 -12.28
N LEU A 16 27.42 56.21 -13.50
CA LEU A 16 26.59 55.20 -14.19
C LEU A 16 27.36 53.93 -14.50
N ALA A 17 28.63 54.03 -14.91
CA ALA A 17 29.48 52.85 -15.16
C ALA A 17 29.76 52.07 -13.84
N MET A 18 30.07 52.78 -12.74
CA MET A 18 30.25 52.17 -11.44
C MET A 18 28.96 51.48 -10.94
N TRP A 19 27.81 52.13 -11.16
CA TRP A 19 26.52 51.55 -10.79
C TRP A 19 26.17 50.30 -11.62
N ALA A 20 26.49 50.31 -12.92
CA ALA A 20 26.31 49.14 -13.77
C ALA A 20 27.21 47.96 -13.35
N ILE A 21 28.46 48.22 -12.99
CA ILE A 21 29.39 47.20 -12.49
C ILE A 21 28.88 46.66 -11.15
N PHE A 22 28.41 47.54 -10.24
CA PHE A 22 27.81 47.16 -8.96
C PHE A 22 26.57 46.30 -9.16
N CYS A 23 25.66 46.65 -10.08
CA CYS A 23 24.48 45.87 -10.36
C CYS A 23 24.82 44.50 -10.97
N LEU A 24 25.84 44.39 -11.86
CA LEU A 24 26.30 43.11 -12.41
C LEU A 24 26.91 42.22 -11.32
N PHE A 25 27.69 42.80 -10.41
CA PHE A 25 28.26 42.06 -9.27
C PHE A 25 27.16 41.53 -8.31
N PHE A 26 26.20 42.38 -7.95
CA PHE A 26 25.08 42.01 -7.08
C PHE A 26 24.20 40.92 -7.75
N ARG A 27 23.94 41.01 -9.04
CA ARG A 27 23.19 40.03 -9.79
C ARG A 27 23.89 38.64 -9.82
N GLN A 28 25.21 38.62 -9.86
CA GLN A 28 25.98 37.37 -9.83
C GLN A 28 25.95 36.73 -8.44
N TYR A 29 26.02 37.54 -7.37
CA TYR A 29 25.90 37.04 -6.00
C TYR A 29 24.49 36.54 -5.66
N THR A 30 23.44 37.20 -6.15
CA THR A 30 22.05 36.76 -5.93
C THR A 30 21.76 35.45 -6.65
N VAL A 31 22.24 35.25 -7.86
CA VAL A 31 22.10 33.98 -8.58
C VAL A 31 22.82 32.84 -7.85
N LEU A 32 24.05 33.09 -7.39
CA LEU A 32 24.81 32.10 -6.61
C LEU A 32 24.13 31.78 -5.27
N ALA A 33 23.57 32.76 -4.59
CA ALA A 33 22.83 32.57 -3.34
C ALA A 33 21.54 31.75 -3.56
N ILE A 34 20.80 32.02 -4.63
CA ILE A 34 19.60 31.25 -4.99
C ILE A 34 19.96 29.81 -5.34
N LEU A 35 21.01 29.59 -6.15
CA LEU A 35 21.48 28.24 -6.47
C LEU A 35 21.92 27.46 -5.22
N SER A 36 22.63 28.13 -4.30
CA SER A 36 23.03 27.53 -3.01
C SER A 36 21.83 27.16 -2.15
N LEU A 37 20.82 28.05 -2.05
CA LEU A 37 19.57 27.78 -1.33
C LEU A 37 18.78 26.61 -1.95
N CYS A 38 18.71 26.52 -3.28
CA CYS A 38 18.05 25.42 -3.97
C CYS A 38 18.75 24.08 -3.73
N THR A 39 20.10 24.08 -3.75
CA THR A 39 20.87 22.85 -3.47
C THR A 39 20.72 22.41 -2.01
N MET A 40 20.73 23.35 -1.05
CA MET A 40 20.50 23.04 0.35
C MET A 40 19.08 22.50 0.60
N ALA A 41 18.07 23.08 -0.04
CA ALA A 41 16.70 22.58 0.04
C ALA A 41 16.56 21.15 -0.54
N ALA A 42 17.20 20.86 -1.68
CA ALA A 42 17.21 19.55 -2.28
C ALA A 42 17.90 18.49 -1.39
N VAL A 43 19.03 18.85 -0.78
CA VAL A 43 19.74 17.98 0.17
C VAL A 43 18.91 17.75 1.42
N ALA A 44 18.26 18.78 1.97
CA ALA A 44 17.41 18.65 3.14
C ALA A 44 16.20 17.75 2.88
N THR A 45 15.56 17.85 1.69
CA THR A 45 14.44 16.97 1.33
C THR A 45 14.88 15.53 1.11
N ALA A 46 16.04 15.29 0.49
CA ALA A 46 16.60 13.95 0.32
C ALA A 46 16.97 13.33 1.69
N PHE A 47 17.56 14.13 2.59
CA PHE A 47 17.92 13.69 3.92
C PHE A 47 16.69 13.33 4.77
N THR A 48 15.64 14.15 4.75
CA THR A 48 14.38 13.85 5.46
C THR A 48 13.67 12.61 4.90
N ALA A 49 13.71 12.40 3.58
CA ALA A 49 13.20 11.18 2.98
C ALA A 49 13.97 9.94 3.43
N SER A 50 15.30 10.03 3.48
CA SER A 50 16.19 8.95 3.97
C SER A 50 15.93 8.62 5.44
N LEU A 51 15.78 9.63 6.32
CA LEU A 51 15.47 9.42 7.74
C LEU A 51 14.12 8.72 7.91
N ARG A 52 13.09 9.12 7.17
CA ARG A 52 11.76 8.47 7.22
C ARG A 52 11.85 7.00 6.80
N THR A 53 12.68 6.67 5.81
CA THR A 53 12.88 5.29 5.37
C THR A 53 13.59 4.47 6.46
N THR A 54 14.61 5.05 7.11
CA THR A 54 15.36 4.40 8.19
C THR A 54 14.47 4.16 9.42
N GLU A 55 13.67 5.14 9.83
CA GLU A 55 12.71 4.98 10.93
C GLU A 55 11.69 3.88 10.65
N ARG A 56 11.19 3.79 9.41
CA ARG A 56 10.28 2.71 9.00
C ARG A 56 10.93 1.33 9.12
N ILE A 57 12.19 1.20 8.71
CA ILE A 57 12.92 -0.07 8.81
C ILE A 57 13.19 -0.44 10.28
N ILE A 58 13.54 0.54 11.11
CA ILE A 58 13.78 0.33 12.55
C ILE A 58 12.49 -0.12 13.25
N VAL A 59 11.37 0.56 12.99
CA VAL A 59 10.06 0.20 13.57
C VAL A 59 9.66 -1.21 13.16
N ILE A 60 9.84 -1.59 11.89
CA ILE A 60 9.52 -2.95 11.42
C ILE A 60 10.40 -3.98 12.14
N LYS A 61 11.71 -3.73 12.26
CA LYS A 61 12.64 -4.62 12.96
C LYS A 61 12.34 -4.72 14.46
N GLU A 62 12.02 -3.61 15.10
CA GLU A 62 11.68 -3.59 16.53
C GLU A 62 10.37 -4.32 16.84
N VAL A 63 9.35 -4.17 15.99
CA VAL A 63 8.09 -4.91 16.11
C VAL A 63 8.32 -6.40 15.84
N GLN A 64 9.17 -6.75 14.90
CA GLN A 64 9.53 -8.14 14.62
C GLN A 64 10.29 -8.78 15.80
N ALA A 65 11.17 -8.04 16.47
CA ALA A 65 11.94 -8.51 17.63
C ALA A 65 11.10 -8.66 18.90
N LYS A 66 9.98 -7.91 19.01
CA LYS A 66 9.06 -7.99 20.16
C LYS A 66 7.99 -9.09 20.02
N ILE A 67 7.92 -9.77 18.86
CA ILE A 67 7.07 -10.94 18.70
C ILE A 67 7.82 -12.14 19.30
N PRO A 68 7.34 -12.76 20.38
CA PRO A 68 8.01 -13.94 20.93
C PRO A 68 8.05 -15.06 19.89
N PRO A 69 9.09 -15.92 19.92
CA PRO A 69 9.15 -17.10 19.04
C PRO A 69 7.82 -17.86 19.17
N VAL A 70 7.26 -18.23 18.05
CA VAL A 70 6.03 -19.03 17.99
C VAL A 70 6.35 -20.36 18.64
N GLU A 71 5.87 -20.60 19.87
CA GLU A 71 5.82 -21.95 20.41
C GLU A 71 4.99 -22.79 19.41
N THR A 72 5.61 -23.85 18.97
CA THR A 72 5.00 -24.85 18.10
C THR A 72 3.88 -25.55 18.85
N PHE A 73 2.69 -24.97 18.83
CA PHE A 73 1.50 -25.68 19.26
C PHE A 73 1.08 -26.67 18.18
N GLY A 74 0.87 -27.91 18.62
CA GLY A 74 0.51 -29.06 17.85
C GLY A 74 -0.50 -28.78 16.73
N GLU A 75 -0.22 -29.42 15.67
CA GLU A 75 -0.82 -29.48 14.36
C GLU A 75 -2.35 -29.66 14.41
N ALA A 76 -3.07 -28.54 14.41
CA ALA A 76 -4.45 -28.53 13.94
C ALA A 76 -4.39 -28.08 12.49
N THR A 77 -4.37 -29.06 11.60
CA THR A 77 -4.28 -28.90 10.15
C THR A 77 -5.51 -28.19 9.58
N ALA A 78 -5.49 -26.84 9.61
CA ALA A 78 -6.24 -26.08 8.63
C ALA A 78 -5.24 -25.69 7.54
N PRO A 79 -5.43 -26.11 6.28
CA PRO A 79 -4.52 -25.75 5.20
C PRO A 79 -4.45 -24.23 5.05
N PRO A 80 -3.30 -23.69 4.62
CA PRO A 80 -3.16 -22.27 4.37
C PRO A 80 -4.20 -21.83 3.35
N MET A 81 -4.81 -20.69 3.59
CA MET A 81 -5.59 -20.00 2.59
C MET A 81 -4.62 -19.48 1.55
N VAL A 82 -4.46 -20.21 0.48
CA VAL A 82 -3.36 -19.99 -0.41
C VAL A 82 -3.75 -19.49 -1.73
N GLY A 83 -2.91 -18.58 -2.07
CA GLY A 83 -2.12 -18.68 -3.29
C GLY A 83 -2.90 -18.27 -4.50
N ILE A 84 -3.31 -17.00 -4.50
CA ILE A 84 -3.29 -16.30 -5.76
C ILE A 84 -1.98 -15.53 -5.71
N GLU A 85 -0.93 -16.16 -6.21
CA GLU A 85 0.33 -15.51 -6.49
C GLU A 85 0.03 -14.46 -7.56
N SER A 86 -0.18 -13.24 -7.13
CA SER A 86 -0.85 -12.30 -7.99
C SER A 86 0.16 -11.43 -8.71
N GLN A 87 0.24 -11.67 -10.00
CA GLN A 87 0.64 -10.67 -10.99
C GLN A 87 0.09 -9.29 -10.59
N PHE A 88 -1.13 -9.26 -10.07
CA PHE A 88 -1.84 -8.07 -9.58
C PHE A 88 -1.11 -7.31 -8.46
N VAL A 89 -0.35 -7.96 -7.58
CA VAL A 89 0.42 -7.23 -6.56
C VAL A 89 1.55 -6.43 -7.19
N LYS A 90 2.14 -6.91 -8.30
CA LYS A 90 3.10 -6.14 -9.07
C LYS A 90 2.42 -4.93 -9.70
N ASP A 91 1.23 -5.11 -10.27
CA ASP A 91 0.49 -4.05 -10.95
C ASP A 91 -0.05 -2.99 -9.97
N VAL A 92 -0.43 -3.38 -8.75
CA VAL A 92 -0.87 -2.44 -7.69
C VAL A 92 0.31 -1.67 -7.08
N VAL A 93 1.53 -2.24 -7.14
CA VAL A 93 2.73 -1.60 -6.59
C VAL A 93 3.45 -0.74 -7.64
N ASP A 94 3.23 -1.01 -8.95
CA ASP A 94 3.91 -0.32 -10.05
C ASP A 94 2.92 0.45 -10.95
N ASP A 95 2.50 1.64 -10.53
CA ASP A 95 1.70 2.58 -11.35
C ASP A 95 2.54 3.29 -12.43
N ARG A 96 3.70 2.77 -12.81
CA ARG A 96 4.57 3.33 -13.85
C ARG A 96 4.49 2.64 -15.21
N ALA A 97 3.46 1.86 -15.47
CA ALA A 97 3.29 1.25 -16.79
C ALA A 97 2.80 2.29 -17.81
N PRO A 98 3.45 2.38 -19.01
CA PRO A 98 3.04 3.32 -20.06
C PRO A 98 1.73 2.86 -20.71
N ALA A 99 0.96 3.86 -21.12
CA ALA A 99 -0.29 3.73 -21.83
C ALA A 99 -0.16 2.87 -23.11
N ALA A 100 -0.86 1.75 -23.14
CA ALA A 100 -1.23 1.06 -24.36
C ALA A 100 -2.75 1.21 -24.57
N ALA A 101 -3.11 1.79 -25.70
CA ALA A 101 -4.48 2.08 -26.12
C ALA A 101 -5.20 0.83 -26.66
N PRO A 102 -6.45 0.95 -27.16
CA PRO A 102 -7.67 0.64 -26.45
C PRO A 102 -8.43 -0.51 -27.09
N MET A 103 -9.01 -1.35 -26.30
CA MET A 103 -10.25 -2.05 -26.66
C MET A 103 -11.09 -2.15 -25.40
N ALA A 104 -12.29 -1.59 -25.45
CA ALA A 104 -13.21 -1.53 -24.36
C ALA A 104 -13.74 -2.91 -23.99
N PRO A 105 -13.36 -3.49 -22.87
CA PRO A 105 -14.12 -4.50 -22.20
C PRO A 105 -14.85 -3.85 -21.03
N LYS A 106 -15.96 -4.48 -20.65
CA LYS A 106 -16.73 -4.27 -19.43
C LYS A 106 -15.87 -3.61 -18.36
N SER A 107 -16.17 -2.35 -18.05
CA SER A 107 -15.38 -1.48 -17.17
C SER A 107 -14.89 -2.25 -15.93
N GLU A 108 -13.62 -2.58 -15.88
CA GLU A 108 -13.00 -3.16 -14.68
C GLU A 108 -13.07 -2.14 -13.55
N MET A 109 -13.40 -2.63 -12.36
CA MET A 109 -13.46 -1.76 -11.18
C MET A 109 -12.07 -1.30 -10.81
N THR A 110 -11.84 0.00 -10.77
CA THR A 110 -10.56 0.57 -10.34
C THR A 110 -10.35 0.36 -8.83
N THR A 111 -9.11 0.40 -8.39
CA THR A 111 -8.74 0.30 -6.96
C THR A 111 -9.48 1.34 -6.11
N LYS A 112 -9.55 2.60 -6.58
CA LYS A 112 -10.26 3.67 -5.86
C LYS A 112 -11.77 3.41 -5.79
N ALA A 113 -12.38 2.93 -6.87
CA ALA A 113 -13.80 2.57 -6.88
C ALA A 113 -14.10 1.40 -5.94
N TYR A 114 -13.21 0.41 -5.88
CA TYR A 114 -13.30 -0.70 -4.92
C TYR A 114 -13.27 -0.21 -3.47
N ILE A 115 -12.30 0.63 -3.13
CA ILE A 115 -12.16 1.21 -1.80
C ILE A 115 -13.44 1.97 -1.43
N ALA A 116 -13.90 2.88 -2.29
CA ALA A 116 -15.11 3.66 -2.05
C ALA A 116 -16.35 2.77 -1.83
N LYS A 117 -16.48 1.70 -2.62
CA LYS A 117 -17.60 0.76 -2.53
C LYS A 117 -17.60 -0.05 -1.23
N PHE A 118 -16.43 -0.46 -0.74
CA PHE A 118 -16.34 -1.42 0.38
C PHE A 118 -15.89 -0.80 1.71
N ALA A 119 -15.47 0.47 1.75
CA ALA A 119 -15.04 1.13 2.97
C ALA A 119 -16.10 1.12 4.08
N GLY A 120 -17.37 1.31 3.73
CA GLY A 120 -18.47 1.25 4.69
C GLY A 120 -18.64 -0.15 5.31
N ILE A 121 -18.49 -1.20 4.51
CA ILE A 121 -18.56 -2.59 4.98
C ILE A 121 -17.36 -2.88 5.89
N ALA A 122 -16.15 -2.51 5.48
CA ALA A 122 -14.94 -2.71 6.26
C ALA A 122 -15.00 -2.02 7.63
N ARG A 123 -15.52 -0.79 7.71
CA ARG A 123 -15.75 -0.08 8.98
C ARG A 123 -16.77 -0.78 9.87
N ASN A 124 -17.88 -1.25 9.31
CA ASN A 124 -18.88 -2.01 10.05
C ASN A 124 -18.30 -3.32 10.61
N ASP A 125 -17.48 -4.02 9.81
CA ASP A 125 -16.81 -5.25 10.24
C ASP A 125 -15.76 -4.97 11.32
N MET A 126 -15.05 -3.85 11.24
CA MET A 126 -14.15 -3.40 12.30
C MET A 126 -14.89 -3.20 13.62
N GLN A 127 -16.02 -2.51 13.60
CA GLN A 127 -16.83 -2.28 14.80
C GLN A 127 -17.38 -3.59 15.38
N LYS A 128 -17.81 -4.51 14.53
CA LYS A 128 -18.45 -5.76 14.92
C LYS A 128 -17.47 -6.84 15.37
N PHE A 129 -16.34 -6.97 14.70
CA PHE A 129 -15.41 -8.08 14.88
C PHE A 129 -14.05 -7.65 15.42
N GLY A 130 -13.68 -6.37 15.30
CA GLY A 130 -12.42 -5.81 15.81
C GLY A 130 -11.22 -5.96 14.89
N VAL A 131 -11.43 -6.27 13.60
CA VAL A 131 -10.37 -6.24 12.58
C VAL A 131 -10.26 -4.83 12.00
N PRO A 132 -9.08 -4.19 11.87
CA PRO A 132 -8.97 -2.87 11.26
C PRO A 132 -9.56 -2.84 9.85
N ALA A 133 -10.33 -1.78 9.55
CA ALA A 133 -10.93 -1.61 8.23
C ALA A 133 -9.87 -1.55 7.13
N SER A 134 -8.73 -0.91 7.42
CA SER A 134 -7.58 -0.84 6.52
C SER A 134 -7.03 -2.22 6.16
N ILE A 135 -6.93 -3.14 7.12
CA ILE A 135 -6.49 -4.53 6.90
C ILE A 135 -7.48 -5.25 5.98
N SER A 136 -8.78 -5.19 6.29
CA SER A 136 -9.80 -5.84 5.46
C SER A 136 -9.84 -5.28 4.04
N LEU A 137 -9.69 -3.95 3.86
CA LEU A 137 -9.63 -3.32 2.54
C LEU A 137 -8.39 -3.76 1.76
N ALA A 138 -7.20 -3.75 2.39
CA ALA A 138 -5.96 -4.16 1.74
C ALA A 138 -6.01 -5.64 1.31
N GLN A 139 -6.51 -6.52 2.18
CA GLN A 139 -6.70 -7.93 1.84
C GLN A 139 -7.70 -8.10 0.70
N GLY A 140 -8.85 -7.42 0.78
CA GLY A 140 -9.84 -7.47 -0.29
C GLY A 140 -9.32 -7.00 -1.64
N LEU A 141 -8.48 -5.97 -1.67
CA LEU A 141 -7.80 -5.49 -2.89
C LEU A 141 -6.90 -6.58 -3.48
N ILE A 142 -6.05 -7.20 -2.67
CA ILE A 142 -5.10 -8.24 -3.11
C ILE A 142 -5.86 -9.48 -3.59
N GLU A 143 -6.69 -10.04 -2.73
CA GLU A 143 -7.32 -11.35 -2.94
C GLU A 143 -8.37 -11.32 -4.07
N SER A 144 -9.01 -10.18 -4.31
CA SER A 144 -10.06 -10.05 -5.34
C SER A 144 -9.62 -9.36 -6.62
N ARG A 145 -8.36 -8.93 -6.76
CA ARG A 145 -7.92 -8.03 -7.84
C ARG A 145 -8.82 -6.80 -7.93
N ALA A 146 -8.98 -6.08 -6.80
CA ALA A 146 -9.93 -4.98 -6.68
C ALA A 146 -11.35 -5.34 -7.14
N GLY A 147 -11.82 -6.55 -6.84
CA GLY A 147 -13.15 -7.04 -7.20
C GLY A 147 -13.30 -7.60 -8.62
N ASN A 148 -12.21 -7.68 -9.40
CA ASN A 148 -12.23 -8.12 -10.80
C ASN A 148 -11.90 -9.62 -10.96
N SER A 149 -11.53 -10.33 -9.89
CA SER A 149 -11.28 -11.77 -9.97
C SER A 149 -12.55 -12.56 -10.27
N SER A 150 -12.41 -13.70 -10.94
CA SER A 150 -13.54 -14.59 -11.23
C SER A 150 -14.31 -15.01 -9.98
N LEU A 151 -13.63 -15.21 -8.86
CA LEU A 151 -14.26 -15.54 -7.58
C LEU A 151 -15.08 -14.37 -7.03
N ALA A 152 -14.57 -13.14 -7.10
CA ALA A 152 -15.29 -11.96 -6.67
C ALA A 152 -16.53 -11.72 -7.54
N VAL A 153 -16.39 -11.83 -8.86
CA VAL A 153 -17.46 -11.53 -9.83
C VAL A 153 -18.55 -12.59 -9.82
N LYS A 154 -18.18 -13.88 -9.86
CA LYS A 154 -19.14 -14.99 -10.02
C LYS A 154 -19.68 -15.52 -8.70
N ASN A 155 -18.86 -15.46 -7.64
CA ASN A 155 -19.18 -16.05 -6.33
C ASN A 155 -19.36 -15.03 -5.23
N ASN A 156 -19.22 -13.74 -5.48
CA ASN A 156 -19.12 -12.69 -4.44
C ASN A 156 -18.05 -13.02 -3.37
N ASN A 157 -17.04 -13.82 -3.72
CA ASN A 157 -16.00 -14.27 -2.81
C ASN A 157 -14.75 -13.40 -2.99
N HIS A 158 -14.68 -12.33 -2.21
CA HIS A 158 -13.63 -11.33 -2.29
C HIS A 158 -12.32 -11.72 -1.61
N PHE A 159 -12.28 -12.85 -0.91
CA PHE A 159 -11.12 -13.26 -0.10
C PHE A 159 -10.65 -14.68 -0.42
N GLY A 160 -11.08 -15.26 -1.54
CA GLY A 160 -10.66 -16.59 -1.94
C GLY A 160 -10.98 -17.70 -0.93
N MET A 161 -12.09 -17.55 -0.19
CA MET A 161 -12.44 -18.47 0.90
C MET A 161 -12.78 -19.84 0.35
N LYS A 162 -12.02 -20.87 0.78
CA LYS A 162 -12.21 -22.26 0.36
C LYS A 162 -13.40 -22.91 1.07
N CYS A 163 -14.00 -23.88 0.40
CA CYS A 163 -15.09 -24.70 0.91
C CYS A 163 -14.53 -26.05 1.39
N PHE A 164 -14.52 -26.28 2.68
CA PHE A 164 -14.00 -27.52 3.28
C PHE A 164 -15.11 -28.52 3.65
N SER A 165 -16.37 -28.18 3.42
CA SER A 165 -17.48 -29.06 3.76
C SER A 165 -17.58 -30.23 2.79
N LYS A 166 -17.52 -31.46 3.31
CA LYS A 166 -17.75 -32.69 2.53
C LYS A 166 -19.22 -32.87 2.12
N ASN A 167 -20.15 -32.24 2.82
CA ASN A 167 -21.60 -32.36 2.66
C ASN A 167 -22.27 -31.02 2.36
N CYS A 168 -21.66 -30.19 1.50
CA CYS A 168 -22.27 -28.92 1.19
C CYS A 168 -23.45 -29.07 0.21
N ARG A 169 -24.46 -28.19 0.37
CA ARG A 169 -25.62 -28.14 -0.52
C ARG A 169 -25.18 -27.81 -1.95
N LYS A 170 -25.89 -28.33 -2.94
CA LYS A 170 -25.67 -27.97 -4.35
C LYS A 170 -25.73 -26.45 -4.50
N GLY A 171 -24.71 -25.87 -5.15
CA GLY A 171 -24.60 -24.44 -5.36
C GLY A 171 -23.98 -23.63 -4.20
N HIS A 172 -23.61 -24.26 -3.07
CA HIS A 172 -22.91 -23.59 -1.97
C HIS A 172 -21.43 -23.35 -2.26
N CYS A 173 -20.82 -24.21 -3.06
CA CYS A 173 -19.42 -24.11 -3.47
C CYS A 173 -19.29 -24.27 -4.97
N THR A 174 -18.26 -23.68 -5.54
CA THR A 174 -17.92 -23.78 -6.96
C THR A 174 -16.49 -24.27 -7.08
N ASN A 175 -16.25 -25.20 -8.01
CA ASN A 175 -14.90 -25.61 -8.38
C ASN A 175 -14.34 -24.57 -9.34
N PHE A 176 -13.19 -24.00 -9.01
CA PHE A 176 -12.38 -23.21 -9.93
C PHE A 176 -11.08 -23.96 -10.16
N THR A 177 -10.86 -24.35 -11.40
CA THR A 177 -9.65 -25.04 -11.86
C THR A 177 -8.51 -24.02 -11.98
N ASP A 178 -7.89 -23.61 -10.85
CA ASP A 178 -6.70 -22.77 -10.94
C ASP A 178 -5.41 -23.60 -10.80
N ASP A 179 -5.28 -24.49 -9.84
CA ASP A 179 -4.05 -25.28 -9.65
C ASP A 179 -4.28 -26.77 -9.44
N THR A 180 -5.44 -27.16 -8.91
CA THR A 180 -5.80 -28.58 -8.76
C THR A 180 -7.28 -28.80 -9.06
N HIS A 181 -7.62 -29.94 -9.65
CA HIS A 181 -9.00 -30.32 -9.98
C HIS A 181 -9.94 -30.48 -8.76
N LYS A 182 -9.51 -30.05 -7.56
CA LYS A 182 -10.22 -30.30 -6.29
C LYS A 182 -10.39 -29.06 -5.42
N ASP A 183 -10.08 -27.86 -5.90
CA ASP A 183 -10.23 -26.64 -5.12
C ASP A 183 -11.65 -26.07 -5.24
N PHE A 184 -12.42 -26.25 -4.17
CA PHE A 184 -13.76 -25.69 -4.06
C PHE A 184 -13.73 -24.40 -3.26
N PHE A 185 -14.43 -23.38 -3.77
CA PHE A 185 -14.55 -22.07 -3.13
C PHE A 185 -15.99 -21.76 -2.76
N LEU A 186 -16.18 -21.09 -1.65
CA LEU A 186 -17.50 -20.66 -1.18
C LEU A 186 -18.15 -19.70 -2.18
N LYS A 187 -19.46 -19.86 -2.37
CA LYS A 187 -20.30 -18.94 -3.09
C LYS A 187 -21.16 -18.16 -2.10
N PHE A 188 -21.09 -16.83 -2.14
CA PHE A 188 -21.86 -15.96 -1.27
C PHE A 188 -23.04 -15.34 -2.01
N GLY A 189 -24.13 -15.08 -1.29
CA GLY A 189 -25.31 -14.42 -1.87
C GLY A 189 -25.04 -12.97 -2.28
N ASN A 190 -24.10 -12.31 -1.59
CA ASN A 190 -23.64 -10.96 -1.89
C ASN A 190 -22.21 -10.75 -1.36
N ALA A 191 -21.58 -9.66 -1.80
CA ALA A 191 -20.22 -9.32 -1.39
C ALA A 191 -20.10 -9.12 0.14
N LYS A 192 -21.07 -8.45 0.78
CA LYS A 192 -21.08 -8.21 2.23
C LYS A 192 -20.93 -9.52 3.02
N SER A 193 -21.60 -10.58 2.58
CA SER A 193 -21.51 -11.88 3.26
C SER A 193 -20.10 -12.47 3.23
N SER A 194 -19.32 -12.25 2.16
CA SER A 194 -17.92 -12.69 2.13
C SER A 194 -17.03 -11.84 3.03
N TRP A 195 -17.32 -10.53 3.15
CA TRP A 195 -16.62 -9.63 4.07
C TRP A 195 -16.87 -10.01 5.53
N ASP A 196 -18.13 -10.20 5.93
CA ASP A 196 -18.51 -10.67 7.28
C ASP A 196 -17.83 -12.01 7.60
N ALA A 197 -17.81 -12.95 6.67
CA ALA A 197 -17.19 -14.26 6.84
C ALA A 197 -15.67 -14.16 7.00
N HIS A 198 -15.02 -13.31 6.20
CA HIS A 198 -13.60 -13.02 6.32
C HIS A 198 -13.26 -12.37 7.66
N ALA A 199 -14.01 -11.34 8.07
CA ALA A 199 -13.78 -10.68 9.36
C ALA A 199 -13.91 -11.66 10.54
N LYS A 200 -14.89 -12.57 10.50
CA LYS A 200 -15.03 -13.67 11.49
C LYS A 200 -13.80 -14.59 11.46
N LEU A 201 -13.33 -14.97 10.27
CA LEU A 201 -12.18 -15.85 10.12
C LEU A 201 -10.94 -15.24 10.79
N VAL A 202 -10.57 -14.00 10.40
CA VAL A 202 -9.33 -13.36 10.88
C VAL A 202 -9.41 -12.88 12.34
N THR A 203 -10.56 -13.06 12.99
CA THR A 203 -10.76 -12.73 14.41
C THR A 203 -11.10 -13.95 15.27
N SER A 204 -11.01 -15.16 14.73
CA SER A 204 -11.30 -16.43 15.39
C SER A 204 -10.14 -17.42 15.29
N GLY A 205 -10.24 -18.55 15.99
CA GLY A 205 -9.24 -19.60 15.96
C GLY A 205 -7.82 -19.08 16.22
N ARG A 206 -6.86 -19.51 15.42
CA ARG A 206 -5.44 -19.08 15.54
C ARG A 206 -5.23 -17.57 15.33
N TYR A 207 -6.17 -16.89 14.69
CA TYR A 207 -6.12 -15.44 14.45
C TYR A 207 -6.67 -14.62 15.63
N ALA A 208 -7.42 -15.21 16.56
CA ALA A 208 -8.08 -14.49 17.66
C ALA A 208 -7.12 -13.61 18.47
N LYS A 209 -5.88 -14.07 18.63
CA LYS A 209 -4.81 -13.33 19.34
C LYS A 209 -4.45 -12.00 18.69
N LEU A 210 -4.77 -11.79 17.41
CA LEU A 210 -4.47 -10.55 16.70
C LEU A 210 -5.33 -9.38 17.19
N LYS A 211 -6.50 -9.64 17.79
CA LYS A 211 -7.36 -8.62 18.40
C LYS A 211 -6.65 -7.75 19.45
N LYS A 212 -5.60 -8.27 20.11
CA LYS A 212 -4.78 -7.52 21.07
C LYS A 212 -4.09 -6.30 20.46
N TYR A 213 -3.95 -6.25 19.14
CA TYR A 213 -3.32 -5.13 18.44
C TYR A 213 -4.28 -3.95 18.20
N GLY A 214 -5.59 -4.10 18.52
CA GLY A 214 -6.58 -3.03 18.35
C GLY A 214 -6.60 -2.52 16.88
N ARG A 215 -6.37 -1.22 16.70
CA ARG A 215 -6.38 -0.57 15.37
C ARG A 215 -5.00 -0.46 14.72
N ASP A 216 -3.96 -1.05 15.31
CA ASP A 216 -2.61 -1.01 14.77
C ASP A 216 -2.48 -1.95 13.57
N TYR A 217 -2.74 -1.42 12.36
CA TYR A 217 -2.67 -2.19 11.13
C TYR A 217 -1.29 -2.79 10.84
N ARG A 218 -0.20 -2.15 11.29
CA ARG A 218 1.16 -2.68 11.09
C ARG A 218 1.36 -3.96 11.88
N ARG A 219 0.98 -3.96 13.17
CA ARG A 219 1.02 -5.16 14.00
C ARG A 219 0.05 -6.24 13.51
N TRP A 220 -1.11 -5.84 12.97
CA TRP A 220 -2.03 -6.79 12.35
C TRP A 220 -1.41 -7.45 11.12
N ALA A 221 -0.79 -6.70 10.19
CA ALA A 221 -0.16 -7.24 8.99
C ALA A 221 0.95 -8.24 9.34
N ILE A 222 1.86 -7.86 10.25
CA ILE A 222 2.92 -8.74 10.74
C ILE A 222 2.34 -9.96 11.44
N GLY A 223 1.32 -9.76 12.27
CA GLY A 223 0.62 -10.82 12.99
C GLY A 223 -0.05 -11.83 12.06
N LEU A 224 -0.75 -11.39 11.02
CA LEU A 224 -1.37 -12.25 10.01
C LEU A 224 -0.31 -13.13 9.34
N LYS A 225 0.83 -12.56 8.94
CA LYS A 225 1.94 -13.33 8.39
C LYS A 225 2.49 -14.35 9.39
N SER A 226 2.71 -13.96 10.64
CA SER A 226 3.30 -14.82 11.67
C SER A 226 2.41 -16.01 12.03
N VAL A 227 1.09 -15.89 11.91
CA VAL A 227 0.13 -16.99 12.16
C VAL A 227 -0.18 -17.80 10.89
N GLY A 228 0.54 -17.57 9.80
CA GLY A 228 0.41 -18.35 8.57
C GLY A 228 -0.85 -18.05 7.77
N TYR A 229 -1.27 -16.79 7.69
CA TYR A 229 -2.37 -16.39 6.79
C TYR A 229 -1.97 -16.58 5.34
N ALA A 230 -0.73 -16.21 4.98
CA ALA A 230 -0.18 -16.39 3.65
C ALA A 230 1.22 -17.03 3.71
N THR A 231 1.59 -17.78 2.68
CA THR A 231 2.92 -18.38 2.51
C THR A 231 3.96 -17.37 2.04
N ASP A 232 3.52 -16.33 1.34
CA ASP A 232 4.36 -15.24 0.84
C ASP A 232 5.14 -14.57 1.98
N ARG A 233 6.48 -14.52 1.84
CA ARG A 233 7.36 -13.93 2.86
C ARG A 233 7.17 -12.42 2.99
N THR A 234 6.77 -11.75 1.93
CA THR A 234 6.57 -10.29 1.85
C THR A 234 5.12 -9.87 2.06
N TYR A 235 4.25 -10.77 2.53
CA TYR A 235 2.82 -10.48 2.68
C TYR A 235 2.53 -9.29 3.59
N ALA A 236 3.23 -9.18 4.71
CA ALA A 236 3.04 -8.08 5.65
C ALA A 236 3.42 -6.73 5.03
N GLU A 237 4.56 -6.68 4.34
CA GLU A 237 5.05 -5.49 3.65
C GLU A 237 4.10 -5.06 2.53
N LYS A 238 3.56 -6.02 1.78
CA LYS A 238 2.56 -5.77 0.73
C LYS A 238 1.29 -5.15 1.32
N LEU A 239 0.76 -5.69 2.42
CA LEU A 239 -0.40 -5.12 3.10
C LEU A 239 -0.13 -3.69 3.59
N ILE A 240 0.98 -3.47 4.28
CA ILE A 240 1.38 -2.16 4.79
C ILE A 240 1.53 -1.16 3.64
N GLY A 241 2.21 -1.57 2.57
CA GLY A 241 2.43 -0.72 1.40
C GLY A 241 1.12 -0.28 0.73
N ILE A 242 0.14 -1.18 0.60
CA ILE A 242 -1.18 -0.86 0.06
C ILE A 242 -1.94 0.09 1.00
N ILE A 243 -1.91 -0.17 2.31
CA ILE A 243 -2.59 0.67 3.30
C ILE A 243 -2.04 2.10 3.26
N GLU A 244 -0.72 2.26 3.19
CA GLU A 244 -0.07 3.56 3.11
C GLU A 244 -0.27 4.26 1.78
N ARG A 245 -0.19 3.52 0.66
CA ARG A 245 -0.36 4.06 -0.69
C ARG A 245 -1.74 4.68 -0.90
N TYR A 246 -2.78 4.03 -0.39
CA TYR A 246 -4.17 4.46 -0.56
C TYR A 246 -4.76 5.12 0.68
N ASP A 247 -3.93 5.42 1.69
CA ASP A 247 -4.33 6.07 2.95
C ASP A 247 -5.51 5.34 3.65
N LEU A 248 -5.48 3.98 3.60
CA LEU A 248 -6.60 3.18 4.09
C LEU A 248 -6.78 3.27 5.61
N HIS A 249 -5.75 3.65 6.37
CA HIS A 249 -5.82 3.81 7.83
C HIS A 249 -6.78 4.93 8.26
N GLN A 250 -7.15 5.84 7.36
CA GLN A 250 -8.20 6.82 7.63
C GLN A 250 -9.55 6.18 7.97
N TYR A 251 -9.79 4.94 7.53
CA TYR A 251 -11.02 4.18 7.81
C TYR A 251 -11.02 3.46 9.16
N ASP A 252 -9.91 3.46 9.88
CA ASP A 252 -9.76 2.83 11.20
C ASP A 252 -10.20 3.75 12.37
N ARG A 253 -10.86 4.87 12.08
CA ARG A 253 -11.31 5.87 13.05
C ARG A 253 -12.70 5.57 13.60
#